data_5b657d02fe4a719b33400eeed6b99934
#
_entry.id   5b657d02fe4a719b33400eeed6b99934
#
_cell.length_a   1.000
_cell.length_b   1.000
_cell.length_c   1.000
_cell.angle_alpha   90.00
_cell.angle_beta   90.00
_cell.angle_gamma   90.00
#
_symmetry.space_group_name_H-M   'P 1'
#
loop_
_entity.id
_entity.type
_entity.pdbx_description
1 polymer ?
#
loop_
_entity_poly.entity_id
_entity_poly.type
_entity_poly.pdbx_seq_one_letter_code
_entity_poly.pdbx_strand_id
1 'polypeptide(L)'
;MAGRISIRSADDLAGIKKQYGNFIGKYKYRAMVCAGAGCISSGSQSVKEALLKSIKEYNLQGKVLVVETGCMGTCDIGPVMIVMPGGVFYTELEPPDIPLIVKSHFVDDKIKMEKTYYDVRKKKYVPYLDDIDYFKNQVKITLRNCGAIDY
;
A
#
# COMPACT_ATOMS: atom_id res chain seq x y z
N MET A 1 -14.96 16.48 -12.53
CA MET A 1 -15.08 17.31 -11.31
C MET A 1 -15.92 16.53 -10.33
N ALA A 2 -15.34 15.96 -9.27
CA ALA A 2 -16.10 15.36 -8.19
C ALA A 2 -16.81 16.50 -7.44
N GLY A 3 -18.17 16.46 -7.40
CA GLY A 3 -18.94 17.45 -6.67
C GLY A 3 -18.56 17.41 -5.19
N ARG A 4 -18.35 18.59 -4.58
CA ARG A 4 -18.12 18.71 -3.13
C ARG A 4 -19.28 18.05 -2.38
N ILE A 5 -19.03 16.94 -1.72
CA ILE A 5 -19.99 16.31 -0.81
C ILE A 5 -20.01 17.15 0.46
N SER A 6 -21.15 17.79 0.74
CA SER A 6 -21.32 18.53 1.99
C SER A 6 -21.82 17.57 3.07
N ILE A 7 -21.03 17.35 4.11
CA ILE A 7 -21.41 16.53 5.26
C ILE A 7 -22.12 17.45 6.27
N ARG A 8 -23.41 17.17 6.53
CA ARG A 8 -24.24 17.95 7.45
C ARG A 8 -24.83 17.12 8.60
N SER A 9 -24.75 15.80 8.49
CA SER A 9 -25.33 14.87 9.47
C SER A 9 -24.45 13.62 9.65
N ALA A 10 -24.72 12.85 10.70
CA ALA A 10 -24.11 11.53 10.92
C ALA A 10 -24.53 10.54 9.81
N ASP A 11 -25.73 10.69 9.25
CA ASP A 11 -26.22 9.83 8.17
C ASP A 11 -25.45 10.07 6.87
N ASP A 12 -25.04 11.31 6.58
CA ASP A 12 -24.18 11.62 5.44
C ASP A 12 -22.84 10.89 5.56
N LEU A 13 -22.24 10.90 6.76
CA LEU A 13 -20.99 10.16 7.04
C LEU A 13 -21.19 8.65 6.88
N ALA A 14 -22.27 8.11 7.39
CA ALA A 14 -22.61 6.69 7.23
C ALA A 14 -22.79 6.32 5.75
N GLY A 15 -23.43 7.19 4.97
CA GLY A 15 -23.57 7.05 3.52
C GLY A 15 -22.23 7.02 2.80
N ILE A 16 -21.35 7.96 3.09
CA ILE A 16 -19.99 8.02 2.51
C ILE A 16 -19.18 6.77 2.89
N LYS A 17 -19.20 6.37 4.17
CA LYS A 17 -18.53 5.15 4.64
C LYS A 17 -19.00 3.91 3.88
N LYS A 18 -20.30 3.77 3.65
CA LYS A 18 -20.88 2.66 2.89
C LYS A 18 -20.45 2.68 1.43
N GLN A 19 -20.49 3.85 0.77
CA GLN A 19 -20.03 4.01 -0.61
C GLN A 19 -18.57 3.67 -0.77
N TYR A 20 -17.71 4.16 0.14
CA TYR A 20 -16.28 3.89 0.13
C TYR A 20 -15.98 2.41 0.38
N GLY A 21 -16.67 1.78 1.35
CA GLY A 21 -16.56 0.35 1.60
C GLY A 21 -16.92 -0.50 0.38
N ASN A 22 -18.01 -0.13 -0.31
CA ASN A 22 -18.42 -0.79 -1.55
C ASN A 22 -17.42 -0.57 -2.69
N PHE A 23 -16.80 0.61 -2.77
CA PHE A 23 -15.76 0.89 -3.77
C PHE A 23 -14.52 0.04 -3.54
N ILE A 24 -13.99 0.04 -2.31
CA ILE A 24 -12.80 -0.77 -1.96
C ILE A 24 -13.09 -2.27 -2.08
N GLY A 25 -14.27 -2.72 -1.69
CA GLY A 25 -14.68 -4.12 -1.75
C GLY A 25 -14.72 -4.72 -3.16
N LYS A 26 -14.64 -3.91 -4.22
CA LYS A 26 -14.51 -4.37 -5.61
C LYS A 26 -13.13 -4.93 -5.94
N TYR A 27 -12.12 -4.53 -5.16
CA TYR A 27 -10.73 -4.91 -5.43
C TYR A 27 -10.28 -6.04 -4.51
N LYS A 28 -9.65 -7.07 -5.08
CA LYS A 28 -9.03 -8.16 -4.31
C LYS A 28 -7.84 -7.66 -3.51
N TYR A 29 -7.07 -6.74 -4.08
CA TYR A 29 -5.86 -6.17 -3.47
C TYR A 29 -5.89 -4.66 -3.47
N ARG A 30 -5.26 -4.07 -2.47
CA ARG A 30 -4.94 -2.65 -2.41
C ARG A 30 -3.44 -2.50 -2.19
N ALA A 31 -2.73 -1.96 -3.18
CA ALA A 31 -1.31 -1.67 -3.12
C ALA A 31 -1.11 -0.21 -2.70
N MET A 32 -0.59 0.01 -1.51
CA MET A 32 -0.40 1.32 -0.89
C MET A 32 1.06 1.71 -0.99
N VAL A 33 1.39 2.65 -1.90
CA VAL A 33 2.76 3.13 -2.13
C VAL A 33 3.00 4.38 -1.29
N CYS A 34 4.09 4.41 -0.54
CA CYS A 34 4.44 5.57 0.27
C CYS A 34 4.81 6.78 -0.61
N ALA A 35 4.08 7.88 -0.42
CA ALA A 35 4.31 9.18 -1.06
C ALA A 35 4.92 10.23 -0.11
N GLY A 36 5.53 9.81 1.00
CA GLY A 36 6.30 10.70 1.87
C GLY A 36 7.55 11.23 1.18
N ALA A 37 8.01 12.42 1.56
CA ALA A 37 9.13 13.11 0.90
C ALA A 37 10.38 12.23 0.75
N GLY A 38 10.76 11.47 1.79
CA GLY A 38 11.90 10.54 1.72
C GLY A 38 11.73 9.45 0.66
N CYS A 39 10.54 8.82 0.59
CA CYS A 39 10.27 7.80 -0.42
C CYS A 39 10.20 8.40 -1.83
N ILE A 40 9.65 9.62 -1.99
CA ILE A 40 9.66 10.34 -3.28
C ILE A 40 11.10 10.60 -3.72
N SER A 41 11.95 11.10 -2.84
CA SER A 41 13.38 11.32 -3.13
C SER A 41 14.12 10.04 -3.48
N SER A 42 13.70 8.89 -2.92
CA SER A 42 14.25 7.57 -3.24
C SER A 42 13.61 6.90 -4.45
N GLY A 43 12.71 7.58 -5.19
CA GLY A 43 12.16 7.09 -6.45
C GLY A 43 10.80 6.38 -6.36
N SER A 44 10.00 6.60 -5.29
CA SER A 44 8.68 5.96 -5.16
C SER A 44 7.71 6.29 -6.30
N GLN A 45 7.85 7.43 -6.97
CA GLN A 45 7.04 7.78 -8.14
C GLN A 45 7.32 6.82 -9.30
N SER A 46 8.59 6.53 -9.59
CA SER A 46 8.96 5.56 -10.64
C SER A 46 8.50 4.14 -10.29
N VAL A 47 8.53 3.78 -9.00
CA VAL A 47 7.97 2.51 -8.49
C VAL A 47 6.46 2.46 -8.74
N LYS A 48 5.71 3.53 -8.44
CA LYS A 48 4.27 3.61 -8.71
C LYS A 48 3.95 3.51 -10.19
N GLU A 49 4.70 4.21 -11.05
CA GLU A 49 4.52 4.15 -12.50
C GLU A 49 4.74 2.74 -13.04
N ALA A 50 5.80 2.06 -12.60
CA ALA A 50 6.07 0.67 -12.93
C ALA A 50 4.94 -0.26 -12.45
N LEU A 51 4.37 0.01 -11.25
CA LEU A 51 3.25 -0.74 -10.70
C LEU A 51 2.00 -0.60 -11.56
N LEU A 52 1.61 0.62 -11.91
CA LEU A 52 0.46 0.89 -12.78
C LEU A 52 0.63 0.27 -14.16
N LYS A 53 1.84 0.34 -14.73
CA LYS A 53 2.18 -0.29 -16.01
C LYS A 53 2.02 -1.83 -15.92
N SER A 54 2.61 -2.46 -14.92
CA SER A 54 2.55 -3.91 -14.74
C SER A 54 1.12 -4.40 -14.47
N ILE A 55 0.33 -3.67 -13.66
CA ILE A 55 -1.08 -3.97 -13.43
C ILE A 55 -1.86 -3.97 -14.76
N LYS A 56 -1.57 -3.03 -15.66
CA LYS A 56 -2.18 -2.98 -16.98
C LYS A 56 -1.74 -4.15 -17.86
N GLU A 57 -0.45 -4.48 -17.89
CA GLU A 57 0.12 -5.59 -18.67
C GLU A 57 -0.47 -6.94 -18.26
N TYR A 58 -0.72 -7.16 -16.97
CA TYR A 58 -1.33 -8.38 -16.45
C TYR A 58 -2.87 -8.35 -16.39
N ASN A 59 -3.53 -7.29 -16.92
CA ASN A 59 -5.00 -7.12 -16.89
C ASN A 59 -5.60 -7.18 -15.48
N LEU A 60 -4.95 -6.54 -14.52
CA LEU A 60 -5.33 -6.56 -13.10
C LEU A 60 -6.05 -5.29 -12.63
N GLN A 61 -6.43 -4.35 -13.52
CA GLN A 61 -7.03 -3.06 -13.17
C GLN A 61 -8.34 -3.18 -12.35
N GLY A 62 -9.09 -4.26 -12.55
CA GLY A 62 -10.30 -4.55 -11.77
C GLY A 62 -10.04 -5.33 -10.48
N LYS A 63 -8.79 -5.76 -10.22
CA LYS A 63 -8.42 -6.58 -9.06
C LYS A 63 -7.52 -5.87 -8.07
N VAL A 64 -6.70 -4.92 -8.54
CA VAL A 64 -5.69 -4.21 -7.73
C VAL A 64 -5.97 -2.72 -7.76
N LEU A 65 -6.24 -2.15 -6.60
CA LEU A 65 -6.33 -0.70 -6.39
C LEU A 65 -4.97 -0.18 -5.95
N VAL A 66 -4.41 0.78 -6.68
CA VAL A 66 -3.18 1.48 -6.27
C VAL A 66 -3.55 2.76 -5.55
N VAL A 67 -3.00 2.95 -4.35
CA VAL A 67 -3.25 4.12 -3.50
C VAL A 67 -1.91 4.72 -3.08
N GLU A 68 -1.79 6.04 -3.15
CA GLU A 68 -0.70 6.74 -2.46
C GLU A 68 -1.06 6.90 -0.98
N THR A 69 -0.08 6.67 -0.11
CA THR A 69 -0.26 6.89 1.32
C THR A 69 0.77 7.88 1.85
N GLY A 70 0.46 8.52 2.96
CA GLY A 70 1.41 9.36 3.68
C GLY A 70 2.61 8.58 4.20
N CYS A 71 3.55 9.30 4.84
CA CYS A 71 4.78 8.70 5.35
C CYS A 71 4.51 7.63 6.41
N MET A 72 5.19 6.48 6.27
CA MET A 72 5.12 5.36 7.21
C MET A 72 6.23 5.38 8.27
N GLY A 73 7.15 6.36 8.20
CA GLY A 73 8.23 6.51 9.15
C GLY A 73 9.45 5.62 8.89
N THR A 74 9.53 4.97 7.73
CA THR A 74 10.60 4.00 7.37
C THR A 74 11.39 4.47 6.15
N CYS A 75 11.81 5.74 6.14
CA CYS A 75 12.45 6.36 4.97
C CYS A 75 13.81 5.75 4.59
N ASP A 76 14.51 5.17 5.55
CA ASP A 76 15.82 4.50 5.39
C ASP A 76 15.73 3.20 4.58
N ILE A 77 14.57 2.56 4.56
CA ILE A 77 14.29 1.35 3.77
C ILE A 77 13.29 1.61 2.63
N GLY A 78 13.11 2.88 2.25
CA GLY A 78 12.25 3.28 1.12
C GLY A 78 12.91 3.06 -0.24
N PRO A 79 12.12 3.08 -1.29
CA PRO A 79 10.65 3.14 -1.38
C PRO A 79 9.94 1.92 -0.81
N VAL A 80 8.79 2.14 -0.14
CA VAL A 80 8.02 1.04 0.46
C VAL A 80 6.60 0.97 -0.09
N MET A 81 6.06 -0.26 -0.08
CA MET A 81 4.68 -0.55 -0.49
C MET A 81 4.05 -1.56 0.48
N ILE A 82 2.80 -1.29 0.89
CA ILE A 82 1.99 -2.27 1.64
C ILE A 82 0.92 -2.84 0.72
N VAL A 83 0.75 -4.16 0.75
CA VAL A 83 -0.32 -4.84 0.03
C VAL A 83 -1.35 -5.37 1.00
N MET A 84 -2.60 -4.89 0.84
CA MET A 84 -3.76 -5.37 1.58
C MET A 84 -4.63 -6.28 0.69
N PRO A 85 -5.34 -7.27 1.27
CA PRO A 85 -5.33 -7.69 2.66
C PRO A 85 -4.04 -8.40 3.06
N GLY A 86 -3.83 -8.55 4.36
CA GLY A 86 -2.68 -9.23 4.94
C GLY A 86 -1.53 -8.33 5.37
N GLY A 87 -1.45 -7.08 4.87
CA GLY A 87 -0.42 -6.13 5.29
C GLY A 87 1.00 -6.53 4.88
N VAL A 88 1.17 -7.13 3.68
CA VAL A 88 2.50 -7.50 3.20
C VAL A 88 3.31 -6.25 2.90
N PHE A 89 4.47 -6.14 3.54
CA PHE A 89 5.32 -4.95 3.54
C PHE A 89 6.57 -5.18 2.68
N TYR A 90 6.60 -4.54 1.52
CA TYR A 90 7.73 -4.53 0.59
C TYR A 90 8.60 -3.31 0.82
N THR A 91 9.92 -3.48 0.77
CA THR A 91 10.93 -2.45 1.09
C THR A 91 11.99 -2.37 0.01
N GLU A 92 12.74 -1.25 -0.01
CA GLU A 92 13.87 -1.01 -0.92
C GLU A 92 13.50 -1.33 -2.38
N LEU A 93 12.31 -0.85 -2.78
CA LEU A 93 11.74 -1.16 -4.08
C LEU A 93 12.39 -0.34 -5.20
N GLU A 94 12.74 -1.04 -6.26
CA GLU A 94 13.16 -0.44 -7.52
C GLU A 94 12.16 -0.77 -8.63
N PRO A 95 12.03 0.07 -9.69
CA PRO A 95 11.11 -0.20 -10.80
C PRO A 95 11.24 -1.60 -11.43
N PRO A 96 12.46 -2.20 -11.58
CA PRO A 96 12.61 -3.57 -12.10
C PRO A 96 12.02 -4.67 -11.22
N ASP A 97 11.85 -4.43 -9.91
CA ASP A 97 11.28 -5.40 -8.97
C ASP A 97 9.78 -5.57 -9.18
N ILE A 98 9.12 -4.52 -9.63
CA ILE A 98 7.67 -4.40 -9.64
C ILE A 98 6.99 -5.45 -10.53
N PRO A 99 7.42 -5.71 -11.77
CA PRO A 99 6.83 -6.79 -12.58
C PRO A 99 6.91 -8.15 -11.90
N LEU A 100 8.00 -8.43 -11.17
CA LEU A 100 8.21 -9.68 -10.45
C LEU A 100 7.24 -9.79 -9.27
N ILE A 101 7.07 -8.70 -8.51
CA ILE A 101 6.12 -8.65 -7.38
C ILE A 101 4.68 -8.77 -7.91
N VAL A 102 4.32 -8.05 -8.96
CA VAL A 102 2.96 -8.11 -9.56
C VAL A 102 2.64 -9.53 -10.00
N LYS A 103 3.55 -10.18 -10.73
CA LYS A 103 3.37 -11.57 -11.14
C LYS A 103 3.24 -12.51 -9.95
N SER A 104 4.20 -12.46 -9.02
CA SER A 104 4.24 -13.36 -7.88
C SER A 104 3.04 -13.16 -6.95
N HIS A 105 2.78 -11.91 -6.51
CA HIS A 105 1.79 -11.64 -5.47
C HIS A 105 0.36 -11.54 -6.01
N PHE A 106 0.15 -10.84 -7.15
CA PHE A 106 -1.22 -10.58 -7.62
C PHE A 106 -1.75 -11.60 -8.62
N VAL A 107 -0.85 -12.35 -9.29
CA VAL A 107 -1.23 -13.42 -10.22
C VAL A 107 -1.13 -14.79 -9.56
N ASP A 108 0.03 -15.09 -8.95
CA ASP A 108 0.34 -16.43 -8.41
C ASP A 108 0.00 -16.58 -6.93
N ASP A 109 -0.54 -15.54 -6.27
CA ASP A 109 -0.85 -15.47 -4.82
C ASP A 109 0.35 -15.86 -3.90
N LYS A 110 1.59 -15.53 -4.35
CA LYS A 110 2.83 -15.86 -3.63
C LYS A 110 3.61 -14.60 -3.26
N ILE A 111 3.94 -14.43 -1.99
CA ILE A 111 4.75 -13.31 -1.53
C ILE A 111 6.18 -13.44 -2.07
N LYS A 112 6.71 -12.35 -2.65
CA LYS A 112 8.11 -12.23 -3.05
C LYS A 112 8.96 -11.90 -1.82
N MET A 113 9.36 -12.94 -1.08
CA MET A 113 9.99 -12.81 0.24
C MET A 113 11.23 -11.92 0.24
N GLU A 114 12.08 -12.01 -0.78
CA GLU A 114 13.35 -11.30 -0.88
C GLU A 114 13.19 -9.77 -1.03
N LYS A 115 11.96 -9.31 -1.28
CA LYS A 115 11.60 -7.90 -1.38
C LYS A 115 10.78 -7.41 -0.17
N THR A 116 10.56 -8.26 0.83
CA THR A 116 9.93 -7.87 2.09
C THR A 116 10.99 -7.38 3.09
N TYR A 117 10.54 -6.83 4.22
CA TYR A 117 11.44 -6.34 5.26
C TYR A 117 12.39 -7.44 5.75
N TYR A 118 13.69 -7.15 5.74
CA TYR A 118 14.72 -8.03 6.30
C TYR A 118 15.11 -7.59 7.71
N ASP A 119 14.79 -8.42 8.70
CA ASP A 119 15.19 -8.18 10.09
C ASP A 119 16.65 -8.65 10.29
N VAL A 120 17.57 -7.70 10.35
CA VAL A 120 19.01 -7.96 10.51
C VAL A 120 19.32 -8.67 11.83
N ARG A 121 18.57 -8.39 12.91
CA ARG A 121 18.78 -9.00 14.21
C ARG A 121 18.36 -10.47 14.21
N LYS A 122 17.23 -10.76 13.57
CA LYS A 122 16.66 -12.11 13.46
C LYS A 122 17.21 -12.88 12.26
N LYS A 123 17.97 -12.21 11.38
CA LYS A 123 18.54 -12.73 10.11
C LYS A 123 17.49 -13.42 9.25
N LYS A 124 16.29 -12.82 9.11
CA LYS A 124 15.19 -13.37 8.34
C LYS A 124 14.30 -12.30 7.73
N TYR A 125 13.61 -12.66 6.66
CA TYR A 125 12.56 -11.82 6.09
C TYR A 125 11.30 -11.88 6.95
N VAL A 126 10.67 -10.72 7.18
CA VAL A 126 9.42 -10.56 7.92
C VAL A 126 8.41 -9.88 6.97
N PRO A 127 7.53 -10.67 6.32
CA PRO A 127 6.70 -10.13 5.25
C PRO A 127 5.54 -9.28 5.74
N TYR A 128 5.06 -9.48 6.96
CA TYR A 128 3.86 -8.81 7.46
C TYR A 128 4.21 -7.63 8.35
N LEU A 129 3.55 -6.49 8.09
CA LEU A 129 3.77 -5.24 8.82
C LEU A 129 3.59 -5.42 10.34
N ASP A 130 2.56 -6.17 10.74
CA ASP A 130 2.22 -6.39 12.15
C ASP A 130 3.22 -7.28 12.90
N ASP A 131 4.07 -8.02 12.17
CA ASP A 131 5.13 -8.87 12.76
C ASP A 131 6.47 -8.13 12.91
N ILE A 132 6.60 -6.93 12.34
CA ILE A 132 7.80 -6.10 12.45
C ILE A 132 7.81 -5.39 13.80
N ASP A 133 8.83 -5.60 14.61
CA ASP A 133 8.93 -5.06 15.98
C ASP A 133 8.75 -3.53 16.05
N TYR A 134 9.21 -2.81 15.02
CA TYR A 134 9.04 -1.36 14.91
C TYR A 134 7.55 -0.95 14.86
N PHE A 135 6.71 -1.68 14.12
CA PHE A 135 5.28 -1.38 13.98
C PHE A 135 4.42 -2.01 15.07
N LYS A 136 4.79 -3.19 15.53
CA LYS A 136 4.05 -3.97 16.53
C LYS A 136 3.79 -3.22 17.83
N ASN A 137 4.73 -2.38 18.24
CA ASN A 137 4.68 -1.63 19.48
C ASN A 137 4.15 -0.18 19.28
N GLN A 138 3.71 0.18 18.09
CA GLN A 138 3.18 1.51 17.79
C GLN A 138 1.66 1.56 17.89
N VAL A 139 1.15 2.58 18.58
CA VAL A 139 -0.26 2.95 18.55
C VAL A 139 -0.39 4.16 17.61
N LYS A 140 -0.86 3.90 16.39
CA LYS A 140 -1.09 4.96 15.39
C LYS A 140 -2.39 5.68 15.70
N ILE A 141 -2.32 6.90 16.24
CA ILE A 141 -3.49 7.73 16.51
C ILE A 141 -3.82 8.60 15.29
N THR A 142 -2.90 9.48 14.91
CA THR A 142 -3.09 10.44 13.81
C THR A 142 -3.09 9.77 12.44
N LEU A 143 -2.18 8.82 12.20
CA LEU A 143 -2.00 8.16 10.91
C LEU A 143 -2.79 6.84 10.77
N ARG A 144 -3.69 6.55 11.70
CA ARG A 144 -4.47 5.30 11.72
C ARG A 144 -5.21 5.02 10.42
N ASN A 145 -5.75 6.06 9.79
CA ASN A 145 -6.54 5.96 8.57
C ASN A 145 -5.76 6.35 7.29
N CYS A 146 -4.43 6.51 7.39
CA CYS A 146 -3.60 6.89 6.26
C CYS A 146 -3.66 5.82 5.17
N GLY A 147 -4.01 6.22 3.94
CA GLY A 147 -4.26 5.31 2.82
C GLY A 147 -5.55 4.47 2.91
N ALA A 148 -6.34 4.65 3.97
CA ALA A 148 -7.66 4.03 4.12
C ALA A 148 -8.79 5.01 3.81
N ILE A 149 -8.56 6.31 3.93
CA ILE A 149 -9.51 7.39 3.60
C ILE A 149 -8.85 8.27 2.54
N ASP A 150 -9.58 8.51 1.45
CA ASP A 150 -9.22 9.50 0.44
C ASP A 150 -9.78 10.87 0.86
N TYR A 151 -9.06 11.97 0.59
CA TYR A 151 -9.40 13.33 1.04
C TYR A 151 -9.65 14.27 -0.13
#